data_9ada59f7e8f862ad0d33a83321b26f5d
#
_entry.id   9ada59f7e8f862ad0d33a83321b26f5d
#
_cell.length_a   1.000
_cell.length_b   1.000
_cell.length_c   1.000
_cell.angle_alpha   90.00
_cell.angle_beta   90.00
_cell.angle_gamma   90.00
#
_symmetry.space_group_name_H-M   'P 1'
#
loop_
_entity.id
_entity.type
_entity.pdbx_description
1 polymer ?
#
loop_
_entity_poly.entity_id
_entity_poly.type
_entity_poly.pdbx_seq_one_letter_code
_entity_poly.pdbx_strand_id
1 'polypeptide(L)'
;MRNRSYSVVFIASLLMVCGISPSSSAQVLPDADLECDDSMEIDPSGFGNNLINCELTNPTAFPEKVDLTYQGGQLDIAGPESVTVGAGQTSSFQVALASPTGQAAGAYEVNVSAVVTEWNGVPVSIFGFSDEEGIEVEVLPYTACTSSGPSAIFAEAGEDVAFSVTYSCDSNEERSMEISLHLLEKGSSQEGMWPSGFNDMSVGGCNIENPMGSVSCDFLLTTPSNLQEKWEGCLIVVDEMTDPGWSCSSDFAFSITVNEKETVVPSVGLDMNGTLLEEIGMTEENQNYFIGGGAGLVVLFVSLMVILRRRNG
;
A
#
# COMPACT_ATOMS: atom_id res chain seq x y z
N MET A 1 19.66 6.11 -87.57
CA MET A 1 19.16 4.71 -87.51
C MET A 1 19.67 4.05 -86.24
N ARG A 2 18.97 4.22 -85.05
CA ARG A 2 19.39 3.52 -83.85
C ARG A 2 18.38 3.77 -82.70
N ASN A 3 17.11 3.33 -82.89
CA ASN A 3 16.10 3.46 -81.82
C ASN A 3 15.01 2.39 -81.87
N ARG A 4 15.27 1.19 -82.36
CA ARG A 4 14.27 0.11 -82.48
C ARG A 4 14.57 -1.09 -81.56
N SER A 5 15.72 -1.15 -80.91
CA SER A 5 16.10 -2.35 -80.06
C SER A 5 15.71 -2.28 -78.57
N TYR A 6 15.37 -1.08 -78.09
CA TYR A 6 15.05 -1.01 -76.60
C TYR A 6 13.58 -1.28 -76.31
N SER A 7 12.67 -1.15 -77.22
CA SER A 7 11.24 -1.41 -76.97
C SER A 7 10.88 -2.91 -76.87
N VAL A 8 11.62 -3.78 -77.50
CA VAL A 8 11.34 -5.21 -77.51
C VAL A 8 11.86 -5.87 -76.18
N VAL A 9 12.96 -5.37 -75.60
CA VAL A 9 13.51 -5.84 -74.36
C VAL A 9 12.64 -5.41 -73.18
N PHE A 10 12.01 -4.23 -73.20
CA PHE A 10 11.14 -3.75 -72.14
C PHE A 10 9.79 -4.47 -72.11
N ILE A 11 9.25 -4.93 -73.21
CA ILE A 11 7.99 -5.69 -73.26
C ILE A 11 8.24 -7.14 -72.84
N ALA A 12 9.41 -7.74 -73.04
CA ALA A 12 9.75 -9.06 -72.60
C ALA A 12 10.02 -9.10 -71.09
N SER A 13 10.56 -8.04 -70.45
CA SER A 13 10.74 -7.92 -69.03
C SER A 13 9.41 -7.73 -68.27
N LEU A 14 8.41 -7.10 -68.90
CA LEU A 14 7.11 -6.85 -68.24
C LEU A 14 6.21 -8.09 -68.21
N LEU A 15 6.45 -9.06 -69.09
CA LEU A 15 5.69 -10.31 -69.19
C LEU A 15 6.24 -11.40 -68.20
N MET A 16 7.46 -11.24 -67.65
CA MET A 16 8.00 -12.18 -66.66
C MET A 16 7.62 -11.89 -65.20
N VAL A 17 7.04 -10.74 -64.90
CA VAL A 17 6.65 -10.37 -63.52
C VAL A 17 5.21 -10.80 -63.20
N CYS A 18 4.39 -11.21 -64.14
CA CYS A 18 3.00 -11.61 -63.90
C CYS A 18 2.74 -13.11 -63.70
N GLY A 19 3.75 -13.89 -63.43
CA GLY A 19 3.63 -15.36 -63.48
C GLY A 19 3.97 -16.14 -62.20
N ILE A 20 4.16 -15.49 -61.04
CA ILE A 20 4.35 -16.24 -59.78
C ILE A 20 3.23 -15.82 -58.85
N SER A 21 2.02 -16.33 -59.08
CA SER A 21 1.07 -16.51 -57.99
C SER A 21 1.66 -17.61 -57.12
N PRO A 22 1.91 -17.41 -55.81
CA PRO A 22 2.16 -18.52 -54.95
C PRO A 22 0.91 -19.40 -55.00
N SER A 23 1.01 -20.55 -55.62
CA SER A 23 0.01 -21.60 -55.45
C SER A 23 0.11 -21.98 -53.97
N SER A 24 -0.85 -21.51 -53.16
CA SER A 24 -1.08 -22.10 -51.87
C SER A 24 -1.39 -23.57 -52.10
N SER A 25 -0.42 -24.45 -51.94
CA SER A 25 -0.66 -25.88 -51.86
C SER A 25 -1.52 -26.07 -50.64
N ALA A 26 -2.83 -26.33 -50.81
CA ALA A 26 -3.68 -26.76 -49.70
C ALA A 26 -3.02 -27.96 -49.02
N GLN A 27 -2.74 -27.86 -47.76
CA GLN A 27 -2.22 -28.96 -46.96
C GLN A 27 -3.25 -30.09 -46.93
N VAL A 28 -2.80 -31.31 -47.14
CA VAL A 28 -3.62 -32.52 -47.26
C VAL A 28 -3.72 -33.25 -45.90
N LEU A 29 -2.90 -32.87 -44.95
CA LEU A 29 -2.92 -33.40 -43.59
C LEU A 29 -3.54 -32.38 -42.62
N PRO A 30 -4.19 -32.88 -41.55
CA PRO A 30 -4.69 -32.00 -40.49
C PRO A 30 -3.55 -31.14 -39.94
N ASP A 31 -3.84 -29.84 -39.71
CA ASP A 31 -2.88 -28.89 -39.21
C ASP A 31 -3.60 -27.69 -38.58
N ALA A 32 -3.17 -27.24 -37.46
CA ALA A 32 -3.72 -26.07 -36.77
C ALA A 32 -2.54 -25.17 -36.35
N ASP A 33 -2.62 -23.92 -36.72
CA ASP A 33 -1.63 -22.88 -36.41
C ASP A 33 -2.24 -21.98 -35.34
N LEU A 34 -1.65 -22.05 -34.14
CA LEU A 34 -2.08 -21.32 -32.94
C LEU A 34 -1.17 -20.12 -32.73
N GLU A 35 -1.75 -18.95 -32.58
CA GLU A 35 -1.04 -17.71 -32.25
C GLU A 35 -1.78 -17.01 -31.12
N CYS A 36 -1.09 -16.68 -30.01
CA CYS A 36 -1.62 -15.97 -28.88
C CYS A 36 -0.84 -14.68 -28.62
N ASP A 37 -1.36 -13.81 -27.77
CA ASP A 37 -0.60 -12.65 -27.27
C ASP A 37 0.68 -13.14 -26.58
N ASP A 38 1.83 -12.54 -26.86
CA ASP A 38 3.14 -12.97 -26.36
C ASP A 38 3.30 -12.84 -24.83
N SER A 39 2.65 -11.83 -24.24
CA SER A 39 2.78 -11.54 -22.80
C SER A 39 1.55 -10.82 -22.23
N MET A 40 1.39 -10.91 -20.90
CA MET A 40 0.33 -10.26 -20.15
C MET A 40 0.83 -9.88 -18.74
N GLU A 41 0.33 -8.75 -18.21
CA GLU A 41 0.48 -8.36 -16.81
C GLU A 41 -0.84 -8.58 -16.05
N ILE A 42 -0.74 -9.17 -14.85
CA ILE A 42 -1.87 -9.37 -13.93
C ILE A 42 -1.63 -8.51 -12.68
N ASP A 43 -2.54 -7.56 -12.42
CA ASP A 43 -2.62 -6.85 -11.16
C ASP A 43 -3.52 -7.64 -10.19
N PRO A 44 -2.96 -8.32 -9.17
CA PRO A 44 -3.75 -9.13 -8.23
C PRO A 44 -4.64 -8.28 -7.31
N SER A 45 -4.39 -6.98 -7.17
CA SER A 45 -5.25 -6.03 -6.44
C SER A 45 -6.43 -5.53 -7.27
N GLY A 46 -6.37 -5.71 -8.59
CA GLY A 46 -7.31 -5.18 -9.57
C GLY A 46 -8.44 -6.16 -9.91
N PHE A 47 -9.62 -5.62 -10.22
CA PHE A 47 -10.73 -6.39 -10.81
C PHE A 47 -10.61 -6.41 -12.35
N GLY A 48 -9.37 -6.50 -12.89
CA GLY A 48 -9.13 -6.50 -14.32
C GLY A 48 -9.68 -7.76 -15.02
N ASN A 49 -10.20 -7.60 -16.23
CA ASN A 49 -10.41 -8.73 -17.12
C ASN A 49 -9.07 -9.10 -17.75
N ASN A 50 -8.35 -10.01 -17.13
CA ASN A 50 -7.08 -10.50 -17.65
C ASN A 50 -7.39 -11.53 -18.75
N LEU A 51 -7.47 -11.08 -19.98
CA LEU A 51 -7.83 -11.88 -21.15
C LEU A 51 -6.68 -11.89 -22.15
N ILE A 52 -6.22 -13.07 -22.49
CA ILE A 52 -5.30 -13.33 -23.59
C ILE A 52 -6.14 -13.56 -24.86
N ASN A 53 -5.80 -12.91 -25.95
CA ASN A 53 -6.41 -13.16 -27.23
C ASN A 53 -5.58 -14.18 -27.98
N CYS A 54 -6.24 -15.22 -28.47
CA CYS A 54 -5.64 -16.24 -29.30
C CYS A 54 -6.39 -16.35 -30.63
N GLU A 55 -5.65 -16.71 -31.66
CA GLU A 55 -6.16 -16.99 -33.00
C GLU A 55 -5.75 -18.42 -33.39
N LEU A 56 -6.69 -19.17 -33.93
CA LEU A 56 -6.47 -20.50 -34.44
C LEU A 56 -6.76 -20.53 -35.92
N THR A 57 -5.75 -20.78 -36.72
CA THR A 57 -5.86 -20.83 -38.20
C THR A 57 -5.79 -22.27 -38.66
N ASN A 58 -6.76 -22.63 -39.50
CA ASN A 58 -6.79 -23.90 -40.22
C ASN A 58 -6.29 -23.70 -41.66
N PRO A 59 -5.03 -24.05 -41.98
CA PRO A 59 -4.49 -23.89 -43.32
C PRO A 59 -4.99 -24.95 -44.30
N THR A 60 -5.77 -25.94 -43.87
CA THR A 60 -6.19 -27.06 -44.71
C THR A 60 -7.44 -26.79 -45.53
N ALA A 61 -7.74 -27.69 -46.45
CA ALA A 61 -8.91 -27.59 -47.35
C ALA A 61 -10.22 -28.11 -46.70
N PHE A 62 -10.18 -28.62 -45.49
CA PHE A 62 -11.32 -29.24 -44.79
C PHE A 62 -11.53 -28.62 -43.42
N PRO A 63 -12.76 -28.61 -42.89
CA PRO A 63 -13.02 -28.09 -41.55
C PRO A 63 -12.39 -29.02 -40.50
N GLU A 64 -11.90 -28.40 -39.40
CA GLU A 64 -11.26 -29.07 -38.27
C GLU A 64 -11.94 -28.73 -36.96
N LYS A 65 -12.02 -29.72 -36.07
CA LYS A 65 -12.32 -29.50 -34.66
C LYS A 65 -11.00 -29.66 -33.87
N VAL A 66 -10.69 -28.64 -33.09
CA VAL A 66 -9.47 -28.54 -32.31
C VAL A 66 -9.85 -28.50 -30.84
N ASP A 67 -9.36 -29.42 -30.04
CA ASP A 67 -9.49 -29.38 -28.60
C ASP A 67 -8.33 -28.56 -28.01
N LEU A 68 -8.66 -27.71 -27.03
CA LEU A 68 -7.74 -26.81 -26.39
C LEU A 68 -7.46 -27.27 -24.95
N THR A 69 -6.21 -27.22 -24.57
CA THR A 69 -5.78 -27.48 -23.19
C THR A 69 -4.88 -26.36 -22.69
N TYR A 70 -4.95 -26.09 -21.37
CA TYR A 70 -4.28 -24.97 -20.75
C TYR A 70 -3.43 -25.46 -19.59
N GLN A 71 -2.19 -24.95 -19.51
CA GLN A 71 -1.28 -25.22 -18.41
C GLN A 71 -0.66 -23.91 -17.94
N GLY A 72 -0.87 -23.54 -16.69
CA GLY A 72 -0.39 -22.25 -16.13
C GLY A 72 0.18 -22.37 -14.72
N GLY A 73 0.60 -23.56 -14.35
CA GLY A 73 1.23 -23.79 -13.05
C GLY A 73 0.30 -23.45 -11.88
N GLN A 74 0.52 -22.29 -11.29
CA GLN A 74 -0.23 -21.82 -10.11
C GLN A 74 -1.32 -20.79 -10.45
N LEU A 75 -1.44 -20.37 -11.71
CA LEU A 75 -2.47 -19.45 -12.16
C LEU A 75 -3.77 -20.19 -12.48
N ASP A 76 -4.90 -19.55 -12.17
CA ASP A 76 -6.22 -20.03 -12.58
C ASP A 76 -6.46 -19.65 -14.03
N ILE A 77 -6.81 -20.65 -14.86
CA ILE A 77 -7.00 -20.49 -16.29
C ILE A 77 -8.39 -20.96 -16.68
N ALA A 78 -9.08 -20.19 -17.53
CA ALA A 78 -10.36 -20.56 -18.12
C ALA A 78 -10.42 -20.14 -19.59
N GLY A 79 -10.81 -21.09 -20.45
CA GLY A 79 -10.97 -20.87 -21.87
C GLY A 79 -11.93 -21.87 -22.49
N PRO A 80 -12.21 -21.81 -23.80
CA PRO A 80 -13.05 -22.79 -24.50
C PRO A 80 -12.37 -24.15 -24.52
N GLU A 81 -13.13 -25.22 -24.33
CA GLU A 81 -12.61 -26.59 -24.41
C GLU A 81 -12.24 -27.01 -25.85
N SER A 82 -12.94 -26.47 -26.83
CA SER A 82 -12.69 -26.76 -28.25
C SER A 82 -13.19 -25.63 -29.16
N VAL A 83 -12.56 -25.53 -30.34
CA VAL A 83 -12.93 -24.60 -31.41
C VAL A 83 -13.06 -25.36 -32.71
N THR A 84 -14.08 -25.04 -33.52
CA THR A 84 -14.21 -25.58 -34.87
C THR A 84 -13.82 -24.49 -35.87
N VAL A 85 -12.85 -24.80 -36.73
CA VAL A 85 -12.32 -23.85 -37.71
C VAL A 85 -12.61 -24.39 -39.14
N GLY A 86 -13.24 -23.54 -39.98
CA GLY A 86 -13.51 -23.86 -41.37
C GLY A 86 -12.23 -23.96 -42.18
N ALA A 87 -12.32 -24.59 -43.38
CA ALA A 87 -11.22 -24.71 -44.32
C ALA A 87 -10.62 -23.35 -44.68
N GLY A 88 -9.33 -23.15 -44.44
CA GLY A 88 -8.62 -21.90 -44.73
C GLY A 88 -9.08 -20.69 -43.95
N GLN A 89 -9.73 -20.89 -42.77
CA GLN A 89 -10.26 -19.84 -41.93
C GLN A 89 -9.46 -19.72 -40.62
N THR A 90 -9.59 -18.55 -40.01
CA THR A 90 -9.10 -18.27 -38.66
C THR A 90 -10.27 -18.04 -37.71
N SER A 91 -10.18 -18.54 -36.49
CA SER A 91 -11.14 -18.33 -35.41
C SER A 91 -10.44 -17.76 -34.20
N SER A 92 -10.92 -16.60 -33.70
CA SER A 92 -10.38 -15.99 -32.49
C SER A 92 -11.12 -16.49 -31.26
N PHE A 93 -10.38 -16.65 -30.14
CA PHE A 93 -10.93 -16.98 -28.82
C PHE A 93 -10.16 -16.26 -27.71
N GLN A 94 -10.69 -16.29 -26.50
CA GLN A 94 -10.06 -15.64 -25.36
C GLN A 94 -9.81 -16.65 -24.23
N VAL A 95 -8.69 -16.49 -23.56
CA VAL A 95 -8.30 -17.22 -22.37
C VAL A 95 -8.27 -16.26 -21.19
N ALA A 96 -9.07 -16.52 -20.17
CA ALA A 96 -9.09 -15.73 -18.94
C ALA A 96 -8.06 -16.27 -17.97
N LEU A 97 -7.29 -15.37 -17.36
CA LEU A 97 -6.31 -15.67 -16.34
C LEU A 97 -6.66 -14.97 -15.03
N ALA A 98 -6.39 -15.64 -13.93
CA ALA A 98 -6.46 -15.05 -12.61
C ALA A 98 -5.29 -15.49 -11.73
N SER A 99 -4.79 -14.58 -10.91
CA SER A 99 -3.82 -14.89 -9.88
C SER A 99 -4.57 -15.30 -8.61
N PRO A 100 -4.36 -16.51 -8.07
CA PRO A 100 -4.90 -16.89 -6.77
C PRO A 100 -4.42 -15.97 -5.66
N THR A 101 -5.20 -15.85 -4.59
CA THR A 101 -4.82 -15.07 -3.41
C THR A 101 -3.47 -15.58 -2.85
N GLY A 102 -2.53 -14.66 -2.68
CA GLY A 102 -1.20 -14.98 -2.15
C GLY A 102 -0.22 -15.56 -3.17
N GLN A 103 -0.56 -15.52 -4.46
CA GLN A 103 0.39 -15.85 -5.51
C GLN A 103 1.53 -14.84 -5.49
N ALA A 104 2.77 -15.30 -5.38
CA ALA A 104 3.95 -14.44 -5.36
C ALA A 104 4.05 -13.57 -6.63
N ALA A 105 4.57 -12.36 -6.48
CA ALA A 105 4.90 -11.51 -7.63
C ALA A 105 6.01 -12.14 -8.47
N GLY A 106 5.96 -11.96 -9.80
CA GLY A 106 6.98 -12.45 -10.71
C GLY A 106 6.43 -13.02 -12.01
N ALA A 107 7.34 -13.58 -12.82
CA ALA A 107 7.02 -14.12 -14.13
C ALA A 107 6.59 -15.60 -14.03
N TYR A 108 5.52 -15.91 -14.74
CA TYR A 108 4.93 -17.24 -14.87
C TYR A 108 4.78 -17.57 -16.36
N GLU A 109 4.86 -18.86 -16.69
CA GLU A 109 4.62 -19.32 -18.05
C GLU A 109 3.27 -20.01 -18.13
N VAL A 110 2.46 -19.61 -19.12
CA VAL A 110 1.18 -20.22 -19.46
C VAL A 110 1.31 -20.83 -20.84
N ASN A 111 0.98 -22.12 -20.95
CA ASN A 111 1.00 -22.83 -22.21
C ASN A 111 -0.43 -23.12 -22.66
N VAL A 112 -0.74 -22.77 -23.91
CA VAL A 112 -1.98 -23.12 -24.62
C VAL A 112 -1.64 -24.12 -25.69
N SER A 113 -2.25 -25.31 -25.60
CA SER A 113 -2.03 -26.36 -26.59
C SER A 113 -3.32 -26.60 -27.37
N ALA A 114 -3.19 -26.69 -28.67
CA ALA A 114 -4.25 -26.96 -29.64
C ALA A 114 -4.02 -28.33 -30.29
N VAL A 115 -4.99 -29.23 -30.19
CA VAL A 115 -4.90 -30.58 -30.77
C VAL A 115 -6.05 -30.81 -31.73
N VAL A 116 -5.75 -31.13 -32.99
CA VAL A 116 -6.77 -31.48 -33.99
C VAL A 116 -7.36 -32.86 -33.62
N THR A 117 -8.63 -32.87 -33.27
CA THR A 117 -9.36 -34.10 -32.88
C THR A 117 -10.26 -34.65 -33.97
N GLU A 118 -10.81 -33.76 -34.84
CA GLU A 118 -11.60 -34.17 -36.00
C GLU A 118 -11.16 -33.39 -37.23
N TRP A 119 -11.04 -34.09 -38.36
CA TRP A 119 -10.76 -33.52 -39.66
C TRP A 119 -11.82 -33.99 -40.68
N ASN A 120 -12.53 -33.06 -41.26
CA ASN A 120 -13.66 -33.33 -42.14
C ASN A 120 -14.70 -34.28 -41.53
N GLY A 121 -14.96 -34.15 -40.20
CA GLY A 121 -15.85 -35.00 -39.45
C GLY A 121 -15.32 -36.43 -39.11
N VAL A 122 -14.06 -36.69 -39.40
CA VAL A 122 -13.43 -37.96 -39.06
C VAL A 122 -12.46 -37.78 -37.88
N PRO A 123 -12.58 -38.59 -36.81
CA PRO A 123 -11.64 -38.52 -35.69
C PRO A 123 -10.20 -38.78 -36.10
N VAL A 124 -9.25 -37.88 -35.73
CA VAL A 124 -7.82 -37.94 -36.07
C VAL A 124 -6.90 -37.75 -34.88
N SER A 125 -7.42 -37.65 -33.65
CA SER A 125 -6.68 -37.42 -32.40
C SER A 125 -5.51 -38.38 -32.15
N ILE A 126 -5.59 -39.58 -32.72
CA ILE A 126 -4.52 -40.60 -32.59
C ILE A 126 -3.23 -40.26 -33.33
N PHE A 127 -3.25 -39.28 -34.23
CA PHE A 127 -2.09 -38.92 -35.04
C PHE A 127 -1.25 -37.77 -34.43
N GLY A 128 -1.75 -37.09 -33.37
CA GLY A 128 -1.02 -36.10 -32.59
C GLY A 128 -0.70 -34.82 -33.37
N PHE A 129 -1.60 -34.35 -34.24
CA PHE A 129 -1.49 -33.03 -34.87
C PHE A 129 -1.78 -31.97 -33.83
N SER A 130 -0.76 -31.25 -33.39
CA SER A 130 -0.86 -30.28 -32.31
C SER A 130 0.06 -29.09 -32.52
N ASP A 131 -0.35 -27.94 -32.02
CA ASP A 131 0.46 -26.75 -31.86
C ASP A 131 0.40 -26.27 -30.42
N GLU A 132 1.41 -25.51 -29.98
CA GLU A 132 1.53 -25.05 -28.60
C GLU A 132 2.18 -23.66 -28.56
N GLU A 133 1.54 -22.74 -27.83
CA GLU A 133 2.03 -21.39 -27.61
C GLU A 133 2.30 -21.15 -26.12
N GLY A 134 3.49 -20.60 -25.83
CA GLY A 134 3.94 -20.19 -24.51
C GLY A 134 3.78 -18.69 -24.34
N ILE A 135 3.12 -18.30 -23.26
CA ILE A 135 2.78 -16.92 -22.94
C ILE A 135 3.45 -16.53 -21.64
N GLU A 136 4.22 -15.44 -21.63
CA GLU A 136 4.81 -14.89 -20.42
C GLU A 136 3.78 -14.06 -19.66
N VAL A 137 3.50 -14.43 -18.42
CA VAL A 137 2.55 -13.73 -17.54
C VAL A 137 3.28 -13.16 -16.35
N GLU A 138 3.29 -11.83 -16.21
CA GLU A 138 3.87 -11.16 -15.06
C GLU A 138 2.78 -10.84 -14.03
N VAL A 139 2.88 -11.45 -12.84
CA VAL A 139 2.06 -11.09 -11.69
C VAL A 139 2.72 -9.91 -10.99
N LEU A 140 2.06 -8.76 -11.00
CA LEU A 140 2.59 -7.53 -10.44
C LEU A 140 2.68 -7.60 -8.90
N PRO A 141 3.68 -6.95 -8.29
CA PRO A 141 3.75 -6.82 -6.84
C PRO A 141 2.62 -5.94 -6.31
N TYR A 142 2.03 -6.33 -5.19
CA TYR A 142 1.10 -5.49 -4.46
C TYR A 142 1.30 -5.63 -2.96
N THR A 143 0.98 -4.56 -2.24
CA THR A 143 0.94 -4.55 -0.78
C THR A 143 -0.18 -3.62 -0.34
N ALA A 144 -1.09 -4.14 0.47
CA ALA A 144 -2.19 -3.40 1.06
C ALA A 144 -2.15 -3.61 2.58
N CYS A 145 -1.82 -2.56 3.32
CA CYS A 145 -1.70 -2.61 4.77
C CYS A 145 -2.79 -1.78 5.45
N THR A 146 -3.13 -2.16 6.67
CA THR A 146 -4.07 -1.46 7.53
C THR A 146 -3.55 -1.46 8.96
N SER A 147 -3.89 -0.41 9.72
CA SER A 147 -3.58 -0.35 11.14
C SER A 147 -4.86 -0.26 11.97
N SER A 148 -4.88 -0.91 13.13
CA SER A 148 -5.95 -0.81 14.10
C SER A 148 -5.42 -0.68 15.51
N GLY A 149 -6.01 0.24 16.29
CA GLY A 149 -5.53 0.57 17.64
C GLY A 149 -6.53 1.40 18.41
N PRO A 150 -6.09 2.11 19.47
CA PRO A 150 -6.97 2.95 20.27
C PRO A 150 -7.55 4.09 19.42
N SER A 151 -8.86 4.33 19.55
CA SER A 151 -9.52 5.41 18.81
C SER A 151 -9.04 6.81 19.22
N ALA A 152 -8.60 6.96 20.46
CA ALA A 152 -8.02 8.17 21.02
C ALA A 152 -7.12 7.84 22.21
N ILE A 153 -6.05 8.61 22.34
CA ILE A 153 -5.10 8.53 23.46
C ILE A 153 -5.18 9.87 24.20
N PHE A 154 -5.26 9.81 25.53
CA PHE A 154 -5.24 10.98 26.38
C PHE A 154 -4.08 10.85 27.37
N ALA A 155 -3.31 11.90 27.52
CA ALA A 155 -2.15 11.95 28.39
C ALA A 155 -2.02 13.31 29.07
N GLU A 156 -1.27 13.34 30.19
CA GLU A 156 -0.85 14.56 30.84
C GLU A 156 0.57 14.93 30.40
N ALA A 157 0.92 16.20 30.57
CA ALA A 157 2.27 16.66 30.26
C ALA A 157 3.33 15.98 31.16
N GLY A 158 4.33 15.34 30.51
CA GLY A 158 5.39 14.59 31.19
C GLY A 158 5.02 13.16 31.55
N GLU A 159 3.97 12.61 30.99
CA GLU A 159 3.53 11.22 31.16
C GLU A 159 4.15 10.30 30.12
N ASP A 160 4.45 9.07 30.53
CA ASP A 160 4.80 7.98 29.65
C ASP A 160 3.54 7.22 29.25
N VAL A 161 3.24 7.21 27.96
CA VAL A 161 2.03 6.60 27.39
C VAL A 161 2.39 5.33 26.67
N ALA A 162 1.90 4.19 27.15
CA ALA A 162 2.02 2.91 26.48
C ALA A 162 0.73 2.60 25.69
N PHE A 163 0.87 2.17 24.45
CA PHE A 163 -0.25 1.72 23.62
C PHE A 163 0.19 0.67 22.62
N SER A 164 -0.77 -0.12 22.15
CA SER A 164 -0.52 -1.17 21.16
C SER A 164 -1.34 -0.91 19.90
N VAL A 165 -0.75 -1.18 18.76
CA VAL A 165 -1.38 -1.10 17.44
C VAL A 165 -1.20 -2.44 16.75
N THR A 166 -2.28 -2.99 16.19
CA THR A 166 -2.21 -4.15 15.31
C THR A 166 -2.04 -3.64 13.88
N TYR A 167 -0.95 -4.02 13.24
CA TYR A 167 -0.65 -3.75 11.85
C TYR A 167 -0.86 -5.03 11.04
N SER A 168 -1.65 -4.96 9.99
CA SER A 168 -2.01 -6.11 9.16
C SER A 168 -1.79 -5.76 7.69
N CYS A 169 -1.10 -6.65 6.99
CA CYS A 169 -0.86 -6.50 5.56
C CYS A 169 -1.39 -7.71 4.78
N ASP A 170 -1.80 -7.45 3.55
CA ASP A 170 -2.02 -8.40 2.48
C ASP A 170 -1.04 -8.02 1.35
N SER A 171 -0.12 -8.93 1.04
CA SER A 171 0.95 -8.68 0.08
C SER A 171 1.36 -9.97 -0.61
N ASN A 172 1.73 -9.89 -1.88
CA ASN A 172 2.31 -11.00 -2.63
C ASN A 172 3.83 -10.92 -2.78
N GLU A 173 4.48 -10.04 -2.00
CA GLU A 173 5.94 -9.96 -1.94
C GLU A 173 6.46 -10.58 -0.64
N GLU A 174 7.47 -11.46 -0.76
CA GLU A 174 8.17 -12.03 0.39
C GLU A 174 9.26 -11.06 0.89
N ARG A 175 8.90 -10.14 1.76
CA ARG A 175 9.88 -9.24 2.39
C ARG A 175 9.47 -8.87 3.80
N SER A 176 10.46 -8.64 4.66
CA SER A 176 10.25 -8.04 5.98
C SER A 176 10.00 -6.54 5.84
N MET A 177 9.03 -6.02 6.58
CA MET A 177 8.72 -4.58 6.66
C MET A 177 8.90 -4.10 8.10
N GLU A 178 9.61 -2.99 8.28
CA GLU A 178 9.74 -2.30 9.55
C GLU A 178 8.58 -1.33 9.72
N ILE A 179 7.91 -1.41 10.88
CA ILE A 179 6.78 -0.55 11.22
C ILE A 179 7.25 0.51 12.19
N SER A 180 7.05 1.76 11.83
CA SER A 180 7.49 2.92 12.60
C SER A 180 6.31 3.75 13.09
N LEU A 181 6.58 4.49 14.17
CA LEU A 181 5.66 5.44 14.78
C LEU A 181 6.07 6.86 14.39
N HIS A 182 5.12 7.62 13.89
CA HIS A 182 5.30 9.03 13.57
C HIS A 182 4.27 9.88 14.32
N LEU A 183 4.66 11.05 14.76
CA LEU A 183 3.79 12.00 15.43
C LEU A 183 3.54 13.20 14.53
N LEU A 184 2.28 13.56 14.37
CA LEU A 184 1.86 14.68 13.55
C LEU A 184 0.99 15.65 14.36
N GLU A 185 1.32 16.92 14.34
CA GLU A 185 0.49 17.97 14.93
C GLU A 185 -0.81 18.14 14.11
N LYS A 186 -1.92 18.37 14.79
CA LYS A 186 -3.23 18.59 14.16
C LYS A 186 -3.18 19.75 13.17
N GLY A 187 -3.53 19.46 11.91
CA GLY A 187 -3.48 20.43 10.81
C GLY A 187 -2.12 20.56 10.12
N SER A 188 -1.10 19.84 10.57
CA SER A 188 0.15 19.67 9.84
C SER A 188 0.00 18.62 8.73
N SER A 189 0.80 18.76 7.69
CA SER A 189 0.94 17.78 6.61
C SER A 189 2.41 17.43 6.36
N GLN A 190 3.28 17.73 7.33
CA GLN A 190 4.71 17.44 7.23
C GLN A 190 5.01 16.08 7.83
N GLU A 191 5.67 15.26 7.03
CA GLU A 191 6.15 13.95 7.38
C GLU A 191 7.10 13.99 8.60
N GLY A 192 6.86 13.05 9.53
CA GLY A 192 7.88 12.49 10.42
C GLY A 192 8.64 13.41 11.36
N MET A 193 8.23 14.66 11.55
CA MET A 193 8.88 15.52 12.55
C MET A 193 8.19 15.41 13.91
N TRP A 194 8.91 14.83 14.87
CA TRP A 194 8.48 14.82 16.26
C TRP A 194 8.41 16.26 16.79
N PRO A 195 7.28 16.72 17.33
CA PRO A 195 7.23 18.01 18.00
C PRO A 195 8.23 18.05 19.17
N SER A 196 8.77 19.24 19.42
CA SER A 196 9.75 19.41 20.48
C SER A 196 9.24 18.94 21.86
N GLY A 197 9.98 18.05 22.48
CA GLY A 197 9.67 17.52 23.80
C GLY A 197 8.92 16.19 23.85
N PHE A 198 8.41 15.72 22.72
CA PHE A 198 7.99 14.32 22.63
C PHE A 198 9.21 13.42 22.40
N ASN A 199 9.17 12.24 22.98
CA ASN A 199 10.21 11.24 22.80
C ASN A 199 9.57 9.86 22.61
N ASP A 200 9.92 9.19 21.53
CA ASP A 200 9.60 7.78 21.34
C ASP A 200 10.63 6.95 22.12
N MET A 201 10.17 6.24 23.12
CA MET A 201 10.97 5.35 23.95
C MET A 201 10.76 3.89 23.60
N SER A 202 10.06 3.59 22.49
CA SER A 202 9.84 2.23 22.03
C SER A 202 11.18 1.53 21.81
N VAL A 203 11.37 0.41 22.48
CA VAL A 203 12.60 -0.35 22.40
C VAL A 203 12.38 -1.56 21.50
N GLY A 204 13.02 -1.54 20.35
CA GLY A 204 12.91 -2.59 19.34
C GLY A 204 11.85 -2.24 18.29
N GLY A 205 12.22 -2.38 17.02
CA GLY A 205 11.30 -2.18 15.91
C GLY A 205 10.19 -3.23 15.94
N CYS A 206 9.03 -2.85 15.44
CA CYS A 206 7.96 -3.77 15.15
C CYS A 206 8.09 -4.17 13.67
N ASN A 207 8.32 -5.46 13.43
CA ASN A 207 8.54 -5.97 12.07
C ASN A 207 7.47 -6.98 11.71
N ILE A 208 6.98 -6.92 10.48
CA ILE A 208 6.26 -8.02 9.85
C ILE A 208 7.28 -8.82 9.03
N GLU A 209 7.57 -10.05 9.44
CA GLU A 209 8.46 -10.96 8.71
C GLU A 209 7.76 -11.62 7.51
N ASN A 210 6.46 -11.78 7.61
CA ASN A 210 5.62 -12.29 6.53
C ASN A 210 4.54 -11.24 6.21
N PRO A 211 4.59 -10.63 5.02
CA PRO A 211 3.66 -9.57 4.64
C PRO A 211 2.20 -10.04 4.50
N MET A 212 1.95 -11.36 4.47
CA MET A 212 0.60 -11.92 4.59
C MET A 212 0.29 -12.21 6.06
N GLY A 213 0.15 -11.19 6.88
CA GLY A 213 -0.09 -11.41 8.30
C GLY A 213 -0.40 -10.16 9.07
N SER A 214 -0.44 -10.33 10.38
CA SER A 214 -0.61 -9.24 11.31
C SER A 214 0.37 -9.34 12.46
N VAL A 215 0.80 -8.20 12.98
CA VAL A 215 1.66 -8.07 14.14
C VAL A 215 1.06 -7.06 15.12
N SER A 216 1.24 -7.28 16.41
CA SER A 216 0.92 -6.29 17.45
C SER A 216 2.20 -5.54 17.80
N CYS A 217 2.19 -4.24 17.56
CA CYS A 217 3.28 -3.32 17.85
C CYS A 217 3.01 -2.60 19.17
N ASP A 218 3.93 -2.67 20.11
CA ASP A 218 3.83 -1.99 21.39
C ASP A 218 4.72 -0.75 21.36
N PHE A 219 4.14 0.39 21.63
CA PHE A 219 4.82 1.69 21.62
C PHE A 219 4.80 2.32 23.01
N LEU A 220 5.87 3.05 23.33
CA LEU A 220 6.01 3.85 24.54
C LEU A 220 6.41 5.27 24.14
N LEU A 221 5.53 6.23 24.40
CA LEU A 221 5.70 7.63 24.07
C LEU A 221 5.79 8.47 25.34
N THR A 222 6.85 9.27 25.49
CA THR A 222 6.96 10.26 26.56
C THR A 222 6.48 11.62 26.05
N THR A 223 5.53 12.23 26.78
CA THR A 223 4.97 13.54 26.43
C THR A 223 5.83 14.70 26.96
N PRO A 224 5.75 15.92 26.38
CA PRO A 224 6.49 17.07 26.88
C PRO A 224 6.14 17.43 28.32
N SER A 225 7.16 17.54 29.19
CA SER A 225 6.95 17.81 30.63
C SER A 225 6.64 19.29 30.96
N ASN A 226 6.82 20.19 30.00
CA ASN A 226 6.69 21.63 30.18
C ASN A 226 5.56 22.24 29.32
N LEU A 227 4.59 21.43 28.91
CA LEU A 227 3.48 21.87 28.09
C LEU A 227 2.61 22.87 28.86
N GLN A 228 2.45 24.09 28.32
CA GLN A 228 1.70 25.17 28.95
C GLN A 228 0.27 25.32 28.40
N GLU A 229 0.02 24.70 27.24
CA GLU A 229 -1.28 24.68 26.58
C GLU A 229 -1.58 23.25 26.13
N LYS A 230 -2.85 22.89 26.07
CA LYS A 230 -3.29 21.62 25.52
C LYS A 230 -2.75 21.43 24.11
N TRP A 231 -2.16 20.29 23.83
CA TRP A 231 -1.69 19.91 22.51
C TRP A 231 -2.57 18.81 21.90
N GLU A 232 -2.88 18.90 20.61
CA GLU A 232 -3.66 17.93 19.86
C GLU A 232 -2.91 17.51 18.60
N GLY A 233 -2.90 16.22 18.33
CA GLY A 233 -2.28 15.64 17.15
C GLY A 233 -2.74 14.22 16.88
N CYS A 234 -1.95 13.50 16.10
CA CYS A 234 -2.17 12.09 15.84
C CYS A 234 -0.84 11.32 15.78
N LEU A 235 -0.94 10.06 16.10
CA LEU A 235 0.10 9.06 15.92
C LEU A 235 -0.19 8.35 14.61
N ILE A 236 0.78 8.28 13.70
CA ILE A 236 0.70 7.53 12.47
C ILE A 236 1.61 6.32 12.62
N VAL A 237 1.04 5.13 12.44
CA VAL A 237 1.77 3.86 12.51
C VAL A 237 1.74 3.24 11.14
N VAL A 238 2.89 3.16 10.50
CA VAL A 238 3.02 2.77 9.10
C VAL A 238 4.37 2.10 8.84
N ASP A 239 4.42 1.25 7.83
CA ASP A 239 5.69 0.74 7.31
C ASP A 239 6.39 1.78 6.43
N GLU A 240 7.68 1.55 6.14
CA GLU A 240 8.54 2.47 5.37
C GLU A 240 8.13 2.67 3.90
N MET A 241 7.21 1.86 3.37
CA MET A 241 6.81 1.88 1.96
C MET A 241 5.39 2.38 1.72
N THR A 242 4.55 2.33 2.74
CA THR A 242 3.17 2.82 2.66
C THR A 242 3.13 4.32 2.85
N ASP A 243 2.58 5.05 1.88
CA ASP A 243 2.27 6.48 2.04
C ASP A 243 0.97 6.64 2.83
N PRO A 244 1.01 7.09 4.08
CA PRO A 244 -0.18 7.27 4.89
C PRO A 244 -0.98 8.54 4.52
N GLY A 245 -0.52 9.33 3.55
CA GLY A 245 -1.12 10.61 3.19
C GLY A 245 -0.87 11.73 4.22
N TRP A 246 0.01 11.53 5.20
CA TRP A 246 0.48 12.46 6.25
C TRP A 246 -0.59 13.43 6.77
N SER A 247 -1.68 12.87 7.25
CA SER A 247 -2.83 13.61 7.79
C SER A 247 -3.42 12.88 8.99
N CYS A 248 -3.91 13.63 9.98
CA CYS A 248 -4.66 13.05 11.09
C CYS A 248 -6.05 12.49 10.68
N SER A 249 -6.41 12.57 9.42
CA SER A 249 -7.58 11.88 8.85
C SER A 249 -7.21 10.60 8.08
N SER A 250 -5.96 10.21 8.08
CA SER A 250 -5.49 8.96 7.48
C SER A 250 -6.06 7.74 8.22
N ASP A 251 -6.25 6.63 7.51
CA ASP A 251 -6.65 5.35 8.08
C ASP A 251 -5.58 4.73 9.00
N PHE A 252 -4.34 5.25 8.95
CA PHE A 252 -3.21 4.87 9.80
C PHE A 252 -3.05 5.79 11.03
N ALA A 253 -3.95 6.76 11.23
CA ALA A 253 -3.82 7.78 12.25
C ALA A 253 -4.68 7.48 13.49
N PHE A 254 -4.08 7.61 14.66
CA PHE A 254 -4.72 7.50 15.97
C PHE A 254 -4.64 8.84 16.67
N SER A 255 -5.77 9.42 17.10
CA SER A 255 -5.76 10.73 17.74
C SER A 255 -5.09 10.69 19.11
N ILE A 256 -4.29 11.72 19.41
CA ILE A 256 -3.69 11.93 20.73
C ILE A 256 -3.95 13.35 21.21
N THR A 257 -4.27 13.45 22.49
CA THR A 257 -4.46 14.71 23.17
C THR A 257 -3.60 14.71 24.43
N VAL A 258 -2.74 15.71 24.56
CA VAL A 258 -1.90 15.91 25.75
C VAL A 258 -2.38 17.16 26.46
N ASN A 259 -2.84 17.01 27.69
CA ASN A 259 -3.24 18.12 28.53
C ASN A 259 -2.03 18.84 29.12
N GLU A 260 -2.18 20.12 29.35
CA GLU A 260 -1.20 20.92 30.07
C GLU A 260 -0.96 20.37 31.46
N LYS A 261 0.23 20.57 31.99
CA LYS A 261 0.53 20.22 33.37
C LYS A 261 -0.29 21.14 34.29
N GLU A 262 -1.17 20.53 35.10
CA GLU A 262 -1.86 21.28 36.14
C GLU A 262 -0.82 21.94 37.04
N THR A 263 -0.63 23.24 36.85
CA THR A 263 0.04 24.04 37.87
C THR A 263 -0.93 24.14 39.02
N VAL A 264 -0.75 23.27 40.03
CA VAL A 264 -1.34 23.48 41.32
C VAL A 264 -0.79 24.80 41.81
N VAL A 265 -1.42 25.90 41.43
CA VAL A 265 -1.21 27.17 42.14
C VAL A 265 -1.75 26.91 43.54
N PRO A 266 -0.91 26.83 44.55
CA PRO A 266 -1.42 26.72 45.87
C PRO A 266 -2.31 27.94 46.06
N SER A 267 -3.63 27.74 46.02
CA SER A 267 -4.57 28.80 46.40
C SER A 267 -4.28 29.03 47.87
N VAL A 268 -3.51 30.09 48.11
CA VAL A 268 -3.39 30.62 49.49
C VAL A 268 -4.75 31.26 49.79
N GLY A 269 -5.74 30.40 49.97
CA GLY A 269 -6.98 30.80 50.58
C GLY A 269 -6.64 31.18 52.02
N LEU A 270 -6.68 32.46 52.29
CA LEU A 270 -6.73 32.94 53.65
C LEU A 270 -8.09 32.50 54.23
N ASP A 271 -8.18 31.20 54.57
CA ASP A 271 -9.29 30.74 55.36
C ASP A 271 -8.99 31.13 56.83
N MET A 272 -9.72 32.12 57.32
CA MET A 272 -9.53 32.70 58.67
C MET A 272 -9.79 31.68 59.78
N ASN A 273 -10.05 30.42 59.45
CA ASN A 273 -10.37 29.36 60.44
C ASN A 273 -9.17 28.46 60.84
N GLY A 274 -7.95 28.88 60.58
CA GLY A 274 -6.76 28.28 61.23
C GLY A 274 -6.26 26.94 60.69
N THR A 275 -6.93 26.30 59.73
CA THR A 275 -6.53 24.97 59.18
C THR A 275 -5.32 25.03 58.21
N LEU A 276 -5.01 26.18 57.63
CA LEU A 276 -3.89 26.37 56.71
C LEU A 276 -2.50 26.36 57.38
N LEU A 277 -2.47 26.65 58.68
CA LEU A 277 -1.24 26.73 59.46
C LEU A 277 -0.75 25.33 59.88
N GLU A 278 -1.66 24.35 59.91
CA GLU A 278 -1.34 22.98 60.28
C GLU A 278 -0.69 22.23 59.08
N GLU A 279 -1.10 22.54 57.87
CA GLU A 279 -0.58 21.90 56.65
C GLU A 279 0.87 22.33 56.30
N ILE A 280 1.28 23.53 56.74
CA ILE A 280 2.70 23.98 56.63
C ILE A 280 3.54 23.66 57.85
N GLY A 281 3.05 22.76 58.71
CA GLY A 281 3.79 22.27 59.88
C GLY A 281 3.95 23.32 61.00
N MET A 282 3.13 24.33 61.01
CA MET A 282 3.11 25.31 62.12
C MET A 282 2.18 24.84 63.23
N THR A 283 2.75 24.57 64.37
CA THR A 283 2.00 24.24 65.60
C THR A 283 1.41 25.50 66.20
N GLU A 284 0.28 25.41 66.94
CA GLU A 284 -0.37 26.53 67.64
C GLU A 284 0.60 27.38 68.48
N GLU A 285 1.68 26.80 68.95
CA GLU A 285 2.70 27.49 69.73
C GLU A 285 3.54 28.49 68.94
N ASN A 286 3.71 28.30 67.63
CA ASN A 286 4.47 29.18 66.74
C ASN A 286 3.60 30.24 66.03
N GLN A 287 2.28 30.10 66.07
CA GLN A 287 1.33 30.97 65.36
C GLN A 287 1.41 32.45 65.83
N ASN A 288 1.61 32.67 67.14
CA ASN A 288 1.69 34.02 67.71
C ASN A 288 2.95 34.79 67.25
N TYR A 289 4.05 34.08 66.96
CA TYR A 289 5.29 34.69 66.49
C TYR A 289 5.18 35.12 65.01
N PHE A 290 4.45 34.37 64.21
CA PHE A 290 4.25 34.70 62.78
C PHE A 290 3.29 35.82 62.58
N ILE A 291 2.18 35.90 63.31
CA ILE A 291 1.22 36.98 63.28
C ILE A 291 1.84 38.26 63.79
N GLY A 292 2.59 38.17 64.88
CA GLY A 292 3.33 39.28 65.45
C GLY A 292 4.45 39.81 64.54
N GLY A 293 5.18 38.92 63.89
CA GLY A 293 6.27 39.28 62.94
C GLY A 293 5.76 39.87 61.66
N GLY A 294 4.68 39.34 61.10
CA GLY A 294 4.04 39.86 59.88
C GLY A 294 3.43 41.22 60.09
N ALA A 295 2.71 41.43 61.16
CA ALA A 295 2.14 42.73 61.54
C ALA A 295 3.25 43.77 61.79
N GLY A 296 4.36 43.40 62.39
CA GLY A 296 5.53 44.26 62.63
C GLY A 296 6.17 44.71 61.29
N LEU A 297 6.30 43.83 60.30
CA LEU A 297 6.85 44.11 59.01
C LEU A 297 5.95 45.07 58.19
N VAL A 298 4.64 44.90 58.22
CA VAL A 298 3.68 45.80 57.54
C VAL A 298 3.73 47.19 58.19
N VAL A 299 3.77 47.30 59.51
CA VAL A 299 3.87 48.60 60.20
C VAL A 299 5.21 49.30 59.89
N LEU A 300 6.31 48.55 59.83
CA LEU A 300 7.59 49.08 59.39
C LEU A 300 7.58 49.57 57.92
N PHE A 301 6.96 48.83 57.03
CA PHE A 301 6.86 49.21 55.61
C PHE A 301 5.99 50.48 55.42
N VAL A 302 4.86 50.55 56.09
CA VAL A 302 3.98 51.72 56.08
C VAL A 302 4.68 52.94 56.68
N SER A 303 5.37 52.75 57.80
CA SER A 303 6.16 53.83 58.46
C SER A 303 7.29 54.36 57.59
N LEU A 304 7.99 53.44 56.85
CA LEU A 304 9.05 53.77 55.92
C LEU A 304 8.48 54.54 54.70
N MET A 305 7.35 54.14 54.21
CA MET A 305 6.65 54.82 53.11
C MET A 305 6.20 56.26 53.52
N VAL A 306 5.68 56.44 54.71
CA VAL A 306 5.30 57.77 55.23
C VAL A 306 6.52 58.66 55.43
N ILE A 307 7.63 58.17 55.94
CA ILE A 307 8.89 58.92 56.10
C ILE A 307 9.45 59.32 54.76
N LEU A 308 9.49 58.39 53.79
CA LEU A 308 9.96 58.69 52.40
C LEU A 308 9.09 59.72 51.70
N ARG A 309 7.78 59.65 51.89
CA ARG A 309 6.84 60.64 51.34
C ARG A 309 6.96 62.03 51.95
N ARG A 310 7.32 62.11 53.23
CA ARG A 310 7.62 63.40 53.92
C ARG A 310 8.95 64.00 53.56
N ARG A 311 9.87 63.25 53.04
CA ARG A 311 11.21 63.71 52.69
C ARG A 311 11.30 64.19 51.22
N ASN A 312 10.35 63.81 50.38
CA ASN A 312 10.30 64.18 48.98
C ASN A 312 9.15 65.16 48.62
N GLY A 313 8.49 65.74 49.57
CA GLY A 313 7.56 66.86 49.44
C GLY A 313 8.07 68.04 50.30
#